data_92bfd473ecf35858957913c74f4cd424
#
_entry.id   92bfd473ecf35858957913c74f4cd424
#
_cell.length_a   1.000
_cell.length_b   1.000
_cell.length_c   1.000
_cell.angle_alpha   90.00
_cell.angle_beta   90.00
_cell.angle_gamma   90.00
#
_symmetry.space_group_name_H-M   'P 1'
#
loop_
_entity.id
_entity.type
_entity.pdbx_description
1 polymer ?
#
loop_
_entity_poly.entity_id
_entity_poly.type
_entity_poly.pdbx_seq_one_letter_code
_entity_poly.pdbx_strand_id
1 'polypeptide(L)'
;MERLYSERLFPVCSPKLVAGRNRIRKAADLLKFPLLRLEDAKNWTRLFDAAGVKATIGPGPVLDRASMLIDAAIDGQGIALARTALAAWDLICGRLVRPVDVSLKVANTYWIVCPKAASNVPKIATFRNWVLAEASDDTRQLKALAS
;
A
#
# COMPACT_ATOMS: atom_id res chain seq x y z
N MET A 1 -7.21 -5.30 22.72
CA MET A 1 -6.35 -4.80 21.62
C MET A 1 -6.31 -5.85 20.54
N GLU A 2 -6.74 -5.49 19.31
CA GLU A 2 -6.83 -6.42 18.18
C GLU A 2 -6.24 -5.77 16.94
N ARG A 3 -5.48 -6.55 16.17
CA ARG A 3 -4.82 -6.08 14.96
C ARG A 3 -5.80 -6.06 13.78
N LEU A 4 -5.83 -4.96 13.02
CA LEU A 4 -6.70 -4.83 11.86
C LEU A 4 -6.08 -5.42 10.59
N TYR A 5 -4.80 -5.12 10.31
CA TYR A 5 -4.12 -5.55 9.09
C TYR A 5 -2.75 -6.17 9.37
N SER A 6 -2.33 -7.06 8.48
CA SER A 6 -0.91 -7.40 8.31
C SER A 6 -0.32 -6.41 7.32
N GLU A 7 0.33 -5.37 7.84
CA GLU A 7 0.84 -4.28 7.02
C GLU A 7 2.07 -4.70 6.21
N ARG A 8 2.04 -4.33 4.95
CA ARG A 8 3.18 -4.40 4.03
C ARG A 8 3.30 -3.08 3.28
N LEU A 9 4.47 -2.81 2.75
CA LEU A 9 4.75 -1.68 1.88
C LEU A 9 5.07 -2.23 0.49
N PHE A 10 4.36 -1.78 -0.52
CA PHE A 10 4.49 -2.30 -1.88
C PHE A 10 4.20 -1.22 -2.94
N PRO A 11 4.74 -1.39 -4.17
CA PRO A 11 4.47 -0.47 -5.26
C PRO A 11 3.02 -0.51 -5.71
N VAL A 12 2.45 0.66 -5.96
CA VAL A 12 1.12 0.84 -6.56
C VAL A 12 1.17 1.94 -7.61
N CYS A 13 0.34 1.83 -8.63
CA CYS A 13 0.19 2.85 -9.66
C CYS A 13 -1.21 2.77 -10.30
N SER A 14 -1.54 3.80 -11.08
CA SER A 14 -2.73 3.76 -11.92
C SER A 14 -2.63 2.64 -12.96
N PRO A 15 -3.74 1.92 -13.24
CA PRO A 15 -3.77 0.96 -14.35
C PRO A 15 -3.36 1.55 -15.69
N LYS A 16 -3.62 2.83 -15.91
CA LYS A 16 -3.24 3.56 -17.14
C LYS A 16 -1.73 3.62 -17.35
N LEU A 17 -0.97 3.64 -16.27
CA LEU A 17 0.50 3.74 -16.33
C LEU A 17 1.14 2.47 -16.87
N VAL A 18 0.52 1.32 -16.64
CA VAL A 18 1.02 -0.01 -17.05
C VAL A 18 0.34 -0.55 -18.30
N ALA A 19 -0.61 0.21 -18.87
CA ALA A 19 -1.28 -0.16 -20.12
C ALA A 19 -0.37 0.06 -21.33
N GLY A 20 -0.52 -0.77 -22.38
CA GLY A 20 0.17 -0.61 -23.63
C GLY A 20 1.65 -1.05 -23.63
N ARG A 21 2.50 -0.24 -24.28
CA ARG A 21 3.93 -0.57 -24.51
C ARG A 21 4.81 -0.51 -23.26
N ASN A 22 4.38 0.23 -22.23
CA ASN A 22 5.14 0.48 -21.00
C ASN A 22 4.86 -0.57 -19.92
N ARG A 23 4.79 -1.83 -20.28
CA ARG A 23 4.52 -2.90 -19.32
C ARG A 23 5.67 -3.06 -18.32
N ILE A 24 5.29 -3.07 -17.05
CA ILE A 24 6.18 -3.43 -15.95
C ILE A 24 6.10 -4.95 -15.79
N ARG A 25 7.23 -5.62 -15.95
CA ARG A 25 7.33 -7.08 -15.82
C ARG A 25 8.17 -7.50 -14.63
N LYS A 26 9.12 -6.68 -14.22
CA LYS A 26 10.04 -6.93 -13.11
C LYS A 26 10.33 -5.65 -12.34
N ALA A 27 10.85 -5.79 -11.13
CA ALA A 27 11.11 -4.64 -10.25
C ALA A 27 12.00 -3.56 -10.90
N ALA A 28 12.98 -3.94 -11.68
CA ALA A 28 13.84 -2.98 -12.41
C ALA A 28 13.09 -2.06 -13.37
N ASP A 29 11.94 -2.48 -13.89
CA ASP A 29 11.12 -1.67 -14.79
C ASP A 29 10.46 -0.48 -14.09
N LEU A 30 10.33 -0.53 -12.76
CA LEU A 30 9.81 0.59 -11.95
C LEU A 30 10.68 1.84 -12.12
N LEU A 31 11.98 1.68 -12.36
CA LEU A 31 12.93 2.79 -12.54
C LEU A 31 12.66 3.63 -13.79
N LYS A 32 11.85 3.14 -14.71
CA LYS A 32 11.45 3.87 -15.95
C LYS A 32 10.37 4.92 -15.68
N PHE A 33 9.81 4.96 -14.47
CA PHE A 33 8.70 5.83 -14.10
C PHE A 33 9.10 6.77 -12.95
N PRO A 34 8.42 7.91 -12.77
CA PRO A 34 8.59 8.72 -11.58
C PRO A 34 8.27 7.91 -10.32
N LEU A 35 9.21 7.87 -9.37
CA LEU A 35 9.03 7.23 -8.09
C LEU A 35 8.60 8.27 -7.06
N LEU A 36 7.32 8.24 -6.70
CA LEU A 36 6.73 9.14 -5.72
C LEU A 36 7.22 8.76 -4.32
N ARG A 37 7.56 9.74 -3.50
CA ARG A 37 8.13 9.50 -2.17
C ARG A 37 7.65 10.48 -1.11
N LEU A 38 7.73 10.01 0.13
CA LEU A 38 7.72 10.88 1.31
C LEU A 38 9.17 11.19 1.66
N GLU A 39 9.48 12.42 2.02
CA GLU A 39 10.76 12.92 2.52
C GLU A 39 12.02 12.39 1.80
N ASP A 40 12.32 11.10 1.93
CA ASP A 40 13.51 10.46 1.36
C ASP A 40 13.18 9.21 0.52
N ALA A 41 14.21 8.68 -0.12
CA ALA A 41 14.10 7.50 -0.99
C ALA A 41 14.42 6.17 -0.27
N LYS A 42 14.59 6.15 1.06
CA LYS A 42 15.04 4.97 1.79
C LYS A 42 14.16 3.74 1.56
N ASN A 43 12.85 3.92 1.56
CA ASN A 43 11.94 2.81 1.34
C ASN A 43 12.05 2.25 -0.07
N TRP A 44 12.25 3.11 -1.07
CA TRP A 44 12.53 2.67 -2.43
C TRP A 44 13.83 1.88 -2.52
N THR A 45 14.91 2.37 -1.90
CA THR A 45 16.19 1.65 -1.85
C THR A 45 16.02 0.27 -1.20
N ARG A 46 15.33 0.21 -0.07
CA ARG A 46 15.03 -1.06 0.61
C ARG A 46 14.22 -2.03 -0.25
N LEU A 47 13.25 -1.51 -1.02
CA LEU A 47 12.44 -2.34 -1.92
C LEU A 47 13.28 -2.94 -3.04
N PHE A 48 14.12 -2.14 -3.69
CA PHE A 48 15.00 -2.61 -4.75
C PHE A 48 16.04 -3.61 -4.22
N ASP A 49 16.61 -3.36 -3.04
CA ASP A 49 17.52 -4.30 -2.39
C ASP A 49 16.82 -5.64 -2.11
N ALA A 50 15.60 -5.63 -1.61
CA ALA A 50 14.81 -6.83 -1.35
C ALA A 50 14.46 -7.57 -2.65
N ALA A 51 14.34 -6.87 -3.77
CA ALA A 51 14.11 -7.45 -5.10
C ALA A 51 15.40 -7.90 -5.80
N GLY A 52 16.57 -7.71 -5.19
CA GLY A 52 17.86 -8.04 -5.78
C GLY A 52 18.26 -7.11 -6.94
N VAL A 53 17.72 -5.91 -6.98
CA VAL A 53 17.98 -4.90 -8.01
C VAL A 53 18.92 -3.83 -7.47
N LYS A 54 20.08 -3.67 -8.08
CA LYS A 54 20.95 -2.50 -7.82
C LYS A 54 20.36 -1.29 -8.52
N ALA A 55 19.89 -0.34 -7.73
CA ALA A 55 19.25 0.87 -8.25
C ALA A 55 19.83 2.12 -7.61
N THR A 56 20.08 3.12 -8.42
CA THR A 56 20.34 4.50 -7.97
C THR A 56 19.03 5.28 -8.12
N ILE A 57 18.46 5.68 -6.98
CA ILE A 57 17.22 6.45 -6.99
C ILE A 57 17.55 7.91 -7.25
N GLY A 58 17.21 8.39 -8.43
CA GLY A 58 17.35 9.78 -8.80
C GLY A 58 16.34 10.70 -8.09
N PRO A 59 16.40 12.01 -8.35
CA PRO A 59 15.41 12.95 -7.82
C PRO A 59 14.00 12.58 -8.33
N GLY A 60 12.98 12.93 -7.55
CA GLY A 60 11.60 12.65 -7.91
C GLY A 60 10.63 13.44 -7.03
N PRO A 61 9.32 13.38 -7.33
CA PRO A 61 8.32 14.10 -6.56
C PRO A 61 8.31 13.67 -5.09
N VAL A 62 8.31 14.65 -4.20
CA VAL A 62 8.25 14.47 -2.75
C VAL A 62 6.92 15.04 -2.27
N LEU A 63 6.18 14.23 -1.52
CA LEU A 63 4.88 14.59 -0.95
C LEU A 63 4.98 14.50 0.58
N ASP A 64 4.17 15.27 1.28
CA ASP A 64 4.26 15.34 2.74
C ASP A 64 3.35 14.33 3.46
N ARG A 65 2.41 13.70 2.74
CA ARG A 65 1.43 12.75 3.32
C ARG A 65 1.27 11.50 2.47
N ALA A 66 1.10 10.37 3.14
CA ALA A 66 0.88 9.08 2.48
C ALA A 66 -0.41 9.04 1.65
N SER A 67 -1.48 9.75 2.08
CA SER A 67 -2.71 9.88 1.30
C SER A 67 -2.49 10.61 -0.02
N MET A 68 -1.68 11.66 -0.03
CA MET A 68 -1.33 12.39 -1.25
C MET A 68 -0.49 11.55 -2.21
N LEU A 69 0.35 10.64 -1.71
CA LEU A 69 1.06 9.67 -2.55
C LEU A 69 0.08 8.76 -3.30
N ILE A 70 -0.95 8.28 -2.61
CA ILE A 70 -1.98 7.42 -3.19
C ILE A 70 -2.77 8.19 -4.24
N ASP A 71 -3.21 9.41 -3.93
CA ASP A 71 -3.93 10.25 -4.88
C ASP A 71 -3.10 10.55 -6.14
N ALA A 72 -1.83 10.90 -5.98
CA ALA A 72 -0.92 11.12 -7.09
C ALA A 72 -0.70 9.86 -7.95
N ALA A 73 -0.64 8.69 -7.31
CA ALA A 73 -0.54 7.42 -8.04
C ALA A 73 -1.82 7.09 -8.80
N ILE A 74 -3.00 7.34 -8.22
CA ILE A 74 -4.30 7.18 -8.89
C ILE A 74 -4.39 8.08 -10.12
N ASP A 75 -3.89 9.32 -10.02
CA ASP A 75 -3.85 10.28 -11.12
C ASP A 75 -2.81 9.92 -12.22
N GLY A 76 -2.01 8.88 -12.00
CA GLY A 76 -1.01 8.45 -12.98
C GLY A 76 0.27 9.27 -12.98
N GLN A 77 0.56 10.02 -11.92
CA GLN A 77 1.76 10.85 -11.82
C GLN A 77 3.05 10.04 -11.60
N GLY A 78 2.93 8.77 -11.24
CA GLY A 78 4.06 7.88 -11.00
C GLY A 78 3.68 6.66 -10.19
N ILE A 79 4.70 6.00 -9.65
CA ILE A 79 4.54 4.81 -8.80
C ILE A 79 4.81 5.21 -7.36
N ALA A 80 3.92 4.86 -6.46
CA ALA A 80 4.04 5.09 -5.03
C ALA A 80 4.31 3.80 -4.27
N LEU A 81 4.97 3.90 -3.13
CA LEU A 81 4.97 2.84 -2.12
C LEU A 81 3.83 3.08 -1.15
N ALA A 82 2.89 2.16 -1.11
CA ALA A 82 1.71 2.26 -0.28
C ALA A 82 1.66 1.16 0.78
N ARG A 83 1.05 1.49 1.91
CA ARG A 83 0.74 0.52 2.97
C ARG A 83 -0.56 -0.19 2.67
N THR A 84 -0.68 -1.44 3.10
CA THR A 84 -1.86 -2.28 2.87
C THR A 84 -3.16 -1.57 3.24
N ALA A 85 -3.27 -1.07 4.47
CA ALA A 85 -4.50 -0.44 4.95
C ALA A 85 -4.90 0.81 4.15
N LEU A 86 -3.92 1.59 3.70
CA LEU A 86 -4.19 2.83 2.95
C LEU A 86 -4.55 2.58 1.48
N ALA A 87 -4.02 1.51 0.88
CA ALA A 87 -4.24 1.20 -0.53
C ALA A 87 -5.36 0.17 -0.78
N ALA A 88 -5.84 -0.52 0.26
CA ALA A 88 -6.75 -1.64 0.13
C ALA A 88 -7.98 -1.30 -0.72
N TRP A 89 -8.68 -0.24 -0.39
CA TRP A 89 -9.90 0.16 -1.10
C TRP A 89 -9.64 0.50 -2.57
N ASP A 90 -8.59 1.26 -2.85
CA ASP A 90 -8.26 1.66 -4.22
C ASP A 90 -7.81 0.48 -5.10
N LEU A 91 -7.16 -0.51 -4.51
CA LEU A 91 -6.83 -1.78 -5.18
C LEU A 91 -8.09 -2.60 -5.46
N ILE A 92 -9.01 -2.71 -4.50
CA ILE A 92 -10.27 -3.45 -4.63
C ILE A 92 -11.16 -2.79 -5.69
N CYS A 93 -11.24 -1.46 -5.70
CA CYS A 93 -12.00 -0.69 -6.69
C CYS A 93 -11.35 -0.62 -8.08
N GLY A 94 -10.11 -1.09 -8.22
CA GLY A 94 -9.40 -1.05 -9.50
C GLY A 94 -8.84 0.33 -9.88
N ARG A 95 -8.80 1.29 -8.96
CA ARG A 95 -8.15 2.60 -9.19
C ARG A 95 -6.63 2.53 -9.10
N LEU A 96 -6.14 1.57 -8.36
CA LEU A 96 -4.73 1.22 -8.28
C LEU A 96 -4.51 -0.24 -8.66
N VAL A 97 -3.31 -0.54 -9.13
CA VAL A 97 -2.81 -1.91 -9.34
C VAL A 97 -1.43 -2.06 -8.72
N ARG A 98 -1.06 -3.27 -8.39
CA ARG A 98 0.30 -3.64 -8.01
C ARG A 98 1.06 -4.07 -9.27
N PRO A 99 2.00 -3.26 -9.77
CA PRO A 99 2.69 -3.58 -11.04
C PRO A 99 3.65 -4.75 -10.92
N VAL A 100 4.17 -5.03 -9.73
CA VAL A 100 5.09 -6.14 -9.44
C VAL A 100 4.80 -6.75 -8.08
N ASP A 101 5.11 -8.03 -7.92
CA ASP A 101 4.93 -8.76 -6.66
C ASP A 101 6.18 -8.66 -5.77
N VAL A 102 6.50 -7.44 -5.35
CA VAL A 102 7.57 -7.15 -4.38
C VAL A 102 6.98 -6.34 -3.25
N SER A 103 7.32 -6.67 -2.03
CA SER A 103 6.84 -5.94 -0.86
C SER A 103 7.81 -6.02 0.31
N LEU A 104 7.76 -5.02 1.18
CA LEU A 104 8.49 -4.95 2.43
C LEU A 104 7.58 -5.22 3.61
N LYS A 105 8.07 -5.95 4.60
CA LYS A 105 7.42 -6.00 5.91
C LYS A 105 7.62 -4.66 6.63
N VAL A 106 6.58 -4.18 7.29
CA VAL A 106 6.64 -3.00 8.15
C VAL A 106 6.30 -3.39 9.58
N ALA A 107 7.03 -2.82 10.54
CA ALA A 107 6.87 -3.15 11.95
C ALA A 107 5.55 -2.61 12.52
N ASN A 108 5.15 -1.42 12.08
CA ASN A 108 3.96 -0.73 12.57
C ASN A 108 2.73 -1.19 11.82
N THR A 109 1.65 -1.47 12.54
CA THR A 109 0.35 -1.85 11.99
C THR A 109 -0.77 -1.12 12.71
N TYR A 110 -1.98 -1.24 12.17
CA TYR A 110 -3.17 -0.65 12.78
C TYR A 110 -3.80 -1.61 13.79
N TRP A 111 -4.14 -1.06 14.94
CA TRP A 111 -4.78 -1.78 16.04
C TRP A 111 -6.06 -1.08 16.47
N ILE A 112 -7.07 -1.85 16.79
CA ILE A 112 -8.21 -1.33 17.53
C ILE A 112 -7.96 -1.53 19.02
N VAL A 113 -8.10 -0.48 19.78
CA VAL A 113 -7.82 -0.46 21.21
C VAL A 113 -9.00 0.14 21.96
N CYS A 114 -9.45 -0.54 23.01
CA CYS A 114 -10.44 0.00 23.94
C CYS A 114 -10.10 -0.44 25.37
N PRO A 115 -10.51 0.33 26.40
CA PRO A 115 -10.38 -0.08 27.79
C PRO A 115 -11.15 -1.38 28.05
N LYS A 116 -10.60 -2.27 28.89
CA LYS A 116 -11.25 -3.55 29.21
C LYS A 116 -12.67 -3.34 29.75
N ALA A 117 -12.87 -2.35 30.61
CA ALA A 117 -14.18 -2.04 31.18
C ALA A 117 -15.23 -1.61 30.14
N ALA A 118 -14.79 -1.06 29.01
CA ALA A 118 -15.67 -0.60 27.93
C ALA A 118 -15.88 -1.65 26.83
N SER A 119 -15.12 -2.73 26.83
CA SER A 119 -15.12 -3.71 25.73
C SER A 119 -16.47 -4.39 25.49
N ASN A 120 -17.29 -4.51 26.53
CA ASN A 120 -18.61 -5.15 26.49
C ASN A 120 -19.77 -4.14 26.36
N VAL A 121 -19.49 -2.83 26.29
CA VAL A 121 -20.52 -1.83 26.02
C VAL A 121 -21.06 -2.07 24.60
N PRO A 122 -22.40 -2.26 24.42
CA PRO A 122 -22.97 -2.73 23.15
C PRO A 122 -22.53 -1.92 21.93
N LYS A 123 -22.55 -0.58 22.01
CA LYS A 123 -22.12 0.30 20.89
C LYS A 123 -20.64 0.15 20.52
N ILE A 124 -19.79 -0.06 21.53
CA ILE A 124 -18.34 -0.24 21.33
C ILE A 124 -18.07 -1.62 20.73
N ALA A 125 -18.73 -2.66 21.25
CA ALA A 125 -18.62 -4.02 20.72
C ALA A 125 -19.12 -4.10 19.28
N THR A 126 -20.24 -3.47 18.96
CA THR A 126 -20.80 -3.42 17.61
C THR A 126 -19.84 -2.74 16.63
N PHE A 127 -19.31 -1.57 16.98
CA PHE A 127 -18.34 -0.86 16.15
C PHE A 127 -17.06 -1.66 15.96
N ARG A 128 -16.50 -2.20 17.04
CA ARG A 128 -15.29 -3.03 16.98
C ARG A 128 -15.47 -4.23 16.05
N ASN A 129 -16.56 -4.97 16.20
CA ASN A 129 -16.85 -6.14 15.39
C ASN A 129 -17.03 -5.77 13.92
N TRP A 130 -17.69 -4.66 13.64
CA TRP A 130 -17.83 -4.15 12.29
C TRP A 130 -16.47 -3.81 11.65
N VAL A 131 -15.63 -3.03 12.32
CA VAL A 131 -14.30 -2.65 11.79
C VAL A 131 -13.42 -3.88 11.56
N LEU A 132 -13.46 -4.87 12.46
CA LEU A 132 -12.72 -6.12 12.30
C LEU A 132 -13.24 -6.94 11.10
N ALA A 133 -14.54 -6.98 10.89
CA ALA A 133 -15.16 -7.66 9.76
C ALA A 133 -14.77 -6.99 8.43
N GLU A 134 -14.83 -5.66 8.36
CA GLU A 134 -14.40 -4.89 7.18
C GLU A 134 -12.92 -5.13 6.85
N ALA A 135 -12.03 -5.04 7.85
CA ALA A 135 -10.60 -5.29 7.64
C ALA A 135 -10.30 -6.74 7.20
N SER A 136 -11.07 -7.70 7.70
CA SER A 136 -10.98 -9.11 7.29
C SER A 136 -11.45 -9.31 5.85
N ASP A 137 -12.53 -8.65 5.47
CA ASP A 137 -13.07 -8.70 4.10
C ASP A 137 -12.11 -8.08 3.09
N ASP A 138 -11.58 -6.90 3.39
CA ASP A 138 -10.54 -6.26 2.58
C ASP A 138 -9.34 -7.19 2.37
N THR A 139 -8.87 -7.82 3.44
CA THR A 139 -7.74 -8.76 3.39
C THR A 139 -8.04 -9.95 2.48
N ARG A 140 -9.27 -10.48 2.54
CA ARG A 140 -9.71 -11.57 1.66
C ARG A 140 -9.75 -11.15 0.21
N GLN A 141 -10.31 -9.98 -0.09
CA GLN A 141 -10.41 -9.44 -1.45
C GLN A 141 -9.03 -9.14 -2.03
N LEU A 142 -8.11 -8.58 -1.23
CA LEU A 142 -6.72 -8.34 -1.66
C LEU A 142 -5.98 -9.63 -2.00
N LYS A 143 -6.19 -10.71 -1.24
CA LYS A 143 -5.63 -12.02 -1.55
C LYS A 143 -6.16 -12.57 -2.87
N ALA A 144 -7.45 -12.38 -3.14
CA ALA A 144 -8.07 -12.82 -4.40
C ALA A 144 -7.49 -12.07 -5.62
N LEU A 145 -7.11 -10.80 -5.48
CA LEU A 145 -6.46 -10.03 -6.55
C LEU A 145 -5.02 -10.50 -6.84
N ALA A 146 -4.36 -11.15 -5.89
CA ALA A 146 -2.97 -11.62 -6.01
C ALA A 146 -2.86 -13.05 -6.61
N SER A 147 -3.97 -13.74 -6.83
CA SER A 147 -4.03 -15.10 -7.38
C SER A 147 -4.26 -15.15 -8.88
#